data_d7a4db47eef3ac7ef2eba8492a8df9e4
#
_entry.id   d7a4db47eef3ac7ef2eba8492a8df9e4
#
_cell.length_a   1.000
_cell.length_b   1.000
_cell.length_c   1.000
_cell.angle_alpha   90.00
_cell.angle_beta   90.00
_cell.angle_gamma   90.00
#
_symmetry.space_group_name_H-M   'P 1'
#
loop_
_entity.id
_entity.type
_entity.pdbx_description
1 polymer ?
#
loop_
_entity_poly.entity_id
_entity_poly.type
_entity_poly.pdbx_seq_one_letter_code
_entity_poly.pdbx_strand_id
1 'polypeptide(L)'
;MENRTVDTRERILDAAERLFMAHGYEGTSMRQITGEAGVNLAAVNYHFGSKESLMQEVFRCRLDWLNEERMRVLDTLEAEAGGEPVKPSAIVDAFFGTLLRMAGDENRGGMTFLRLLGRTLTEPSEFIRAFLAHEYKTVMDRYKEALFKALPEVPKAEIVWRFHFMLGATSYAIAGTDALRLVTDWQIEDEDSTDRLDRLVPRLMSFLLGGLRAQLPQF
;
A
#
# COMPACT_ATOMS: atom_id res chain seq x y z
N MET A 1 35.03 5.19 -5.00
CA MET A 1 34.00 4.83 -4.00
C MET A 1 33.53 6.15 -3.39
N GLU A 2 32.48 6.74 -3.95
CA GLU A 2 31.85 7.93 -3.39
C GLU A 2 31.15 7.53 -2.10
N ASN A 3 31.62 8.06 -0.98
CA ASN A 3 31.00 7.96 0.32
C ASN A 3 29.76 8.87 0.28
N ARG A 4 28.61 8.35 -0.18
CA ARG A 4 27.33 9.03 -0.15
C ARG A 4 26.99 9.22 1.31
N THR A 5 27.27 10.39 1.87
CA THR A 5 26.74 10.80 3.18
C THR A 5 25.23 10.76 3.03
N VAL A 6 24.60 9.73 3.58
CA VAL A 6 23.13 9.63 3.64
C VAL A 6 22.63 10.89 4.32
N ASP A 7 21.78 11.63 3.64
CA ASP A 7 21.24 12.90 4.13
C ASP A 7 20.55 12.68 5.48
N THR A 8 20.73 13.63 6.39
CA THR A 8 20.09 13.61 7.72
C THR A 8 18.57 13.41 7.61
N ARG A 9 17.96 14.00 6.59
CA ARG A 9 16.52 13.84 6.31
C ARG A 9 16.16 12.39 5.96
N GLU A 10 16.92 11.74 5.10
CA GLU A 10 16.73 10.32 4.72
C GLU A 10 16.89 9.40 5.93
N ARG A 11 17.91 9.60 6.75
CA ARG A 11 18.12 8.81 7.98
C ARG A 11 16.94 8.92 8.95
N ILE A 12 16.34 10.10 9.10
CA ILE A 12 15.16 10.30 9.94
C ILE A 12 13.95 9.57 9.35
N LEU A 13 13.73 9.65 8.04
CA LEU A 13 12.62 8.97 7.35
C LEU A 13 12.71 7.46 7.48
N ASP A 14 13.88 6.86 7.24
CA ASP A 14 14.11 5.43 7.36
C ASP A 14 13.91 4.92 8.79
N ALA A 15 14.42 5.67 9.77
CA ALA A 15 14.22 5.34 11.18
C ALA A 15 12.73 5.43 11.58
N ALA A 16 12.04 6.47 11.13
CA ALA A 16 10.62 6.67 11.39
C ALA A 16 9.78 5.55 10.76
N GLU A 17 10.04 5.18 9.50
CA GLU A 17 9.35 4.10 8.79
C GLU A 17 9.46 2.77 9.55
N ARG A 18 10.68 2.38 9.96
CA ARG A 18 10.91 1.15 10.76
C ARG A 18 10.18 1.17 12.09
N LEU A 19 10.27 2.27 12.82
CA LEU A 19 9.65 2.39 14.15
C LEU A 19 8.14 2.44 14.08
N PHE A 20 7.56 3.15 13.12
CA PHE A 20 6.11 3.16 12.88
C PHE A 20 5.62 1.78 12.47
N MET A 21 6.37 1.03 11.65
CA MET A 21 6.05 -0.35 11.31
C MET A 21 6.07 -1.26 12.54
N ALA A 22 7.09 -1.14 13.40
CA ALA A 22 7.26 -2.02 14.55
C ALA A 22 6.24 -1.73 15.68
N HIS A 23 5.98 -0.45 15.97
CA HIS A 23 5.25 0.00 17.16
C HIS A 23 3.94 0.73 16.87
N GLY A 24 3.62 0.98 15.59
CA GLY A 24 2.50 1.84 15.18
C GLY A 24 2.80 3.33 15.44
N TYR A 25 1.87 4.18 15.00
CA TYR A 25 2.01 5.62 15.18
C TYR A 25 2.00 6.01 16.66
N GLU A 26 1.03 5.54 17.44
CA GLU A 26 0.89 5.91 18.86
C GLU A 26 2.05 5.36 19.72
N GLY A 27 2.54 4.16 19.43
CA GLY A 27 3.64 3.52 20.15
C GLY A 27 5.04 4.09 19.85
N THR A 28 5.15 5.00 18.88
CA THR A 28 6.44 5.60 18.47
C THR A 28 6.56 7.03 18.97
N SER A 29 7.69 7.36 19.58
CA SER A 29 8.02 8.72 20.03
C SER A 29 9.11 9.37 19.17
N MET A 30 9.11 10.70 19.12
CA MET A 30 10.17 11.48 18.44
C MET A 30 11.57 11.19 19.03
N ARG A 31 11.66 10.87 20.33
CA ARG A 31 12.94 10.50 20.97
C ARG A 31 13.46 9.15 20.48
N GLN A 32 12.60 8.17 20.27
CA GLN A 32 13.01 6.88 19.68
C GLN A 32 13.51 7.09 18.27
N ILE A 33 12.81 7.90 17.47
CA ILE A 33 13.21 8.22 16.08
C ILE A 33 14.58 8.91 16.06
N THR A 34 14.82 9.89 16.92
CA THR A 34 16.12 10.58 17.00
C THR A 34 17.24 9.65 17.41
N GLY A 35 16.99 8.75 18.38
CA GLY A 35 17.93 7.73 18.80
C GLY A 35 18.31 6.77 17.70
N GLU A 36 17.31 6.23 16.99
CA GLU A 36 17.49 5.30 15.87
C GLU A 36 18.19 5.96 14.66
N ALA A 37 17.83 7.22 14.35
CA ALA A 37 18.43 7.97 13.27
C ALA A 37 19.84 8.51 13.60
N GLY A 38 20.27 8.49 14.88
CA GLY A 38 21.53 9.06 15.33
C GLY A 38 21.59 10.58 15.14
N VAL A 39 20.48 11.29 15.40
CA VAL A 39 20.36 12.74 15.29
C VAL A 39 19.80 13.36 16.56
N ASN A 40 19.87 14.68 16.72
CA ASN A 40 19.21 15.36 17.82
C ASN A 40 17.76 15.73 17.49
N LEU A 41 16.96 16.02 18.50
CA LEU A 41 15.55 16.38 18.35
C LEU A 41 15.35 17.68 17.53
N ALA A 42 16.30 18.62 17.65
CA ALA A 42 16.24 19.87 16.90
C ALA A 42 16.31 19.62 15.39
N ALA A 43 17.10 18.65 14.93
CA ALA A 43 17.16 18.26 13.52
C ALA A 43 15.81 17.71 13.02
N VAL A 44 15.15 16.84 13.80
CA VAL A 44 13.84 16.29 13.42
C VAL A 44 12.78 17.40 13.38
N ASN A 45 12.75 18.27 14.38
CA ASN A 45 11.82 19.41 14.39
C ASN A 45 12.09 20.39 13.24
N TYR A 46 13.34 20.60 12.87
CA TYR A 46 13.71 21.46 11.75
C TYR A 46 13.23 20.90 10.42
N HIS A 47 13.41 19.60 10.18
CA HIS A 47 13.04 18.98 8.91
C HIS A 47 11.55 18.68 8.78
N PHE A 48 10.87 18.33 9.88
CA PHE A 48 9.50 17.75 9.82
C PHE A 48 8.49 18.45 10.73
N GLY A 49 8.92 19.19 11.74
CA GLY A 49 8.05 19.92 12.66
C GLY A 49 7.35 19.02 13.67
N SER A 50 6.47 18.13 13.24
CA SER A 50 5.68 17.25 14.13
C SER A 50 5.81 15.77 13.76
N LYS A 51 5.34 14.88 14.67
CA LYS A 51 5.27 13.45 14.41
C LYS A 51 4.26 13.11 13.30
N GLU A 52 3.14 13.85 13.25
CA GLU A 52 2.15 13.75 12.18
C GLU A 52 2.75 14.08 10.82
N SER A 53 3.44 15.22 10.72
CA SER A 53 4.08 15.64 9.47
C SER A 53 5.17 14.67 9.03
N LEU A 54 5.93 14.11 9.99
CA LEU A 54 6.94 13.09 9.70
C LEU A 54 6.27 11.80 9.15
N MET A 55 5.17 11.35 9.76
CA MET A 55 4.44 10.18 9.28
C MET A 55 3.86 10.40 7.88
N GLN A 56 3.27 11.58 7.63
CA GLN A 56 2.79 11.96 6.30
C GLN A 56 3.91 11.95 5.26
N GLU A 57 5.10 12.43 5.64
CA GLU A 57 6.24 12.47 4.74
C GLU A 57 6.81 11.07 4.44
N VAL A 58 6.83 10.16 5.41
CA VAL A 58 7.14 8.74 5.20
C VAL A 58 6.20 8.15 4.14
N PHE A 59 4.89 8.38 4.28
CA PHE A 59 3.94 7.90 3.28
C PHE A 59 4.10 8.59 1.93
N ARG A 60 4.24 9.92 1.89
CA ARG A 60 4.36 10.68 0.64
C ARG A 60 5.51 10.18 -0.21
N CYS A 61 6.70 10.00 0.35
CA CYS A 61 7.87 9.51 -0.39
C CYS A 61 7.64 8.16 -1.11
N ARG A 62 6.77 7.31 -0.57
CA ARG A 62 6.47 5.99 -1.14
C ARG A 62 5.23 6.02 -2.05
N LEU A 63 4.20 6.78 -1.66
CA LEU A 63 2.94 6.86 -2.40
C LEU A 63 3.05 7.66 -3.68
N ASP A 64 3.87 8.69 -3.73
CA ASP A 64 4.09 9.48 -4.95
C ASP A 64 4.56 8.56 -6.07
N TRP A 65 5.64 7.81 -5.84
CA TRP A 65 6.13 6.84 -6.81
C TRP A 65 5.08 5.78 -7.17
N LEU A 66 4.41 5.22 -6.15
CA LEU A 66 3.41 4.16 -6.37
C LEU A 66 2.25 4.67 -7.23
N ASN A 67 1.77 5.87 -6.96
CA ASN A 67 0.65 6.47 -7.68
C ASN A 67 1.07 6.90 -9.10
N GLU A 68 2.26 7.44 -9.28
CA GLU A 68 2.83 7.73 -10.60
C GLU A 68 2.96 6.46 -11.45
N GLU A 69 3.49 5.38 -10.86
CA GLU A 69 3.64 4.10 -11.57
C GLU A 69 2.28 3.49 -11.93
N ARG A 70 1.30 3.55 -11.02
CA ARG A 70 -0.08 3.13 -11.32
C ARG A 70 -0.67 3.91 -12.49
N MET A 71 -0.53 5.24 -12.48
CA MET A 71 -1.03 6.08 -13.58
C MET A 71 -0.34 5.72 -14.88
N ARG A 72 0.99 5.60 -14.89
CA ARG A 72 1.77 5.21 -16.06
C ARG A 72 1.34 3.86 -16.64
N VAL A 73 1.13 2.86 -15.78
CA VAL A 73 0.68 1.52 -16.22
C VAL A 73 -0.72 1.59 -16.80
N LEU A 74 -1.65 2.31 -16.18
CA LEU A 74 -3.02 2.46 -16.71
C LEU A 74 -3.02 3.20 -18.04
N ASP A 75 -2.27 4.28 -18.18
CA ASP A 75 -2.16 5.04 -19.43
C ASP A 75 -1.60 4.16 -20.58
N THR A 76 -0.61 3.31 -20.27
CA THR A 76 -0.06 2.34 -21.24
C THR A 76 -1.12 1.34 -21.68
N LEU A 77 -1.88 0.76 -20.75
CA LEU A 77 -2.95 -0.18 -21.05
C LEU A 77 -4.08 0.45 -21.90
N GLU A 78 -4.44 1.70 -21.60
CA GLU A 78 -5.45 2.44 -22.37
C GLU A 78 -4.95 2.75 -23.80
N ALA A 79 -3.68 3.11 -23.95
CA ALA A 79 -3.06 3.34 -25.26
C ALA A 79 -3.02 2.06 -26.11
N GLU A 80 -2.62 0.92 -25.50
CA GLU A 80 -2.59 -0.40 -26.16
C GLU A 80 -3.99 -0.89 -26.55
N ALA A 81 -5.01 -0.53 -25.76
CA ALA A 81 -6.41 -0.88 -26.05
C ALA A 81 -7.01 -0.11 -27.25
N GLY A 82 -6.34 0.96 -27.71
CA GLY A 82 -6.71 1.66 -28.94
C GLY A 82 -8.14 2.25 -28.96
N GLY A 83 -8.65 2.63 -27.79
CA GLY A 83 -10.02 3.16 -27.61
C GLY A 83 -11.04 2.12 -27.13
N GLU A 84 -10.70 0.83 -27.16
CA GLU A 84 -11.53 -0.22 -26.55
C GLU A 84 -11.34 -0.22 -25.01
N PRO A 85 -12.33 -0.74 -24.25
CA PRO A 85 -12.18 -0.88 -22.80
C PRO A 85 -11.03 -1.82 -22.41
N VAL A 86 -10.19 -1.39 -21.49
CA VAL A 86 -9.13 -2.24 -20.91
C VAL A 86 -9.75 -3.43 -20.17
N LYS A 87 -9.14 -4.61 -20.28
CA LYS A 87 -9.61 -5.81 -19.56
C LYS A 87 -9.65 -5.56 -18.05
N PRO A 88 -10.78 -5.87 -17.34
CA PRO A 88 -10.91 -5.65 -15.90
C PRO A 88 -9.77 -6.29 -15.08
N SER A 89 -9.26 -7.46 -15.48
CA SER A 89 -8.13 -8.12 -14.84
C SER A 89 -6.83 -7.33 -14.95
N ALA A 90 -6.59 -6.67 -16.09
CA ALA A 90 -5.42 -5.83 -16.29
C ALA A 90 -5.49 -4.55 -15.43
N ILE A 91 -6.68 -3.97 -15.28
CA ILE A 91 -6.92 -2.80 -14.40
C ILE A 91 -6.63 -3.18 -12.93
N VAL A 92 -7.13 -4.34 -12.48
CA VAL A 92 -6.88 -4.83 -11.11
C VAL A 92 -5.41 -5.12 -10.89
N ASP A 93 -4.71 -5.76 -11.84
CA ASP A 93 -3.27 -6.00 -11.74
C ASP A 93 -2.48 -4.69 -11.76
N ALA A 94 -2.85 -3.72 -12.60
CA ALA A 94 -2.21 -2.41 -12.64
C ALA A 94 -2.31 -1.68 -11.29
N PHE A 95 -3.39 -1.85 -10.53
CA PHE A 95 -3.56 -1.20 -9.22
C PHE A 95 -2.92 -2.01 -8.08
N PHE A 96 -3.37 -3.23 -7.89
CA PHE A 96 -2.95 -4.07 -6.75
C PHE A 96 -1.61 -4.77 -7.02
N GLY A 97 -1.39 -5.26 -8.23
CA GLY A 97 -0.13 -5.89 -8.63
C GLY A 97 1.05 -4.92 -8.53
N THR A 98 0.88 -3.65 -8.92
CA THR A 98 1.94 -2.63 -8.77
C THR A 98 2.33 -2.42 -7.30
N LEU A 99 1.34 -2.37 -6.38
CA LEU A 99 1.61 -2.32 -4.94
C LEU A 99 2.37 -3.57 -4.46
N LEU A 100 1.91 -4.76 -4.87
CA LEU A 100 2.49 -6.01 -4.40
C LEU A 100 3.91 -6.23 -4.93
N ARG A 101 4.21 -5.81 -6.17
CA ARG A 101 5.57 -5.85 -6.74
C ARG A 101 6.55 -4.94 -6.00
N MET A 102 6.07 -3.87 -5.37
CA MET A 102 6.86 -3.00 -4.51
C MET A 102 7.49 -3.74 -3.32
N ALA A 103 6.88 -4.83 -2.87
CA ALA A 103 7.38 -5.65 -1.76
C ALA A 103 8.79 -6.20 -1.99
N GLY A 104 9.17 -6.50 -3.23
CA GLY A 104 10.49 -6.99 -3.62
C GLY A 104 11.52 -5.89 -3.88
N ASP A 105 11.15 -4.61 -3.78
CA ASP A 105 12.02 -3.47 -4.06
C ASP A 105 12.34 -2.68 -2.78
N GLU A 106 13.46 -3.01 -2.16
CA GLU A 106 13.92 -2.34 -0.92
C GLU A 106 14.15 -0.84 -1.13
N ASN A 107 14.51 -0.38 -2.34
CA ASN A 107 14.67 1.05 -2.62
C ASN A 107 13.31 1.79 -2.59
N ARG A 108 12.22 1.06 -2.70
CA ARG A 108 10.84 1.57 -2.63
C ARG A 108 10.17 1.33 -1.27
N GLY A 109 10.95 0.90 -0.27
CA GLY A 109 10.47 0.60 1.07
C GLY A 109 10.14 -0.87 1.30
N GLY A 110 10.07 -1.68 0.25
CA GLY A 110 9.91 -3.14 0.35
C GLY A 110 8.74 -3.57 1.21
N MET A 111 8.91 -4.71 1.87
CA MET A 111 7.91 -5.24 2.81
C MET A 111 7.67 -4.36 4.03
N THR A 112 8.67 -3.57 4.47
CA THR A 112 8.54 -2.68 5.62
C THR A 112 7.44 -1.65 5.36
N PHE A 113 7.48 -0.99 4.20
CA PHE A 113 6.46 -0.02 3.84
C PHE A 113 5.09 -0.68 3.62
N LEU A 114 5.03 -1.83 2.94
CA LEU A 114 3.74 -2.51 2.73
C LEU A 114 3.05 -2.88 4.06
N ARG A 115 3.81 -3.39 5.03
CA ARG A 115 3.27 -3.68 6.37
C ARG A 115 2.80 -2.43 7.09
N LEU A 116 3.56 -1.33 7.01
CA LEU A 116 3.15 -0.04 7.58
C LEU A 116 1.84 0.44 6.92
N LEU A 117 1.75 0.39 5.59
CA LEU A 117 0.55 0.77 4.86
C LEU A 117 -0.65 -0.10 5.26
N GLY A 118 -0.50 -1.43 5.29
CA GLY A 118 -1.55 -2.36 5.67
C GLY A 118 -2.07 -2.10 7.09
N ARG A 119 -1.20 -1.93 8.07
CA ARG A 119 -1.57 -1.57 9.45
C ARG A 119 -2.31 -0.24 9.50
N THR A 120 -1.80 0.77 8.81
CA THR A 120 -2.39 2.11 8.81
C THR A 120 -3.80 2.13 8.21
N LEU A 121 -4.05 1.33 7.18
CA LEU A 121 -5.38 1.21 6.59
C LEU A 121 -6.38 0.48 7.50
N THR A 122 -5.90 -0.32 8.46
CA THR A 122 -6.73 -1.04 9.44
C THR A 122 -6.82 -0.33 10.80
N GLU A 123 -5.93 0.60 11.10
CA GLU A 123 -5.92 1.36 12.36
C GLU A 123 -6.87 2.56 12.32
N PRO A 124 -7.55 2.93 13.44
CA PRO A 124 -8.55 4.00 13.49
C PRO A 124 -7.93 5.42 13.58
N SER A 125 -6.86 5.71 12.87
CA SER A 125 -6.23 7.05 12.86
C SER A 125 -6.92 7.97 11.84
N GLU A 126 -7.65 9.00 12.33
CA GLU A 126 -8.42 9.92 11.48
C GLU A 126 -7.52 10.78 10.58
N PHE A 127 -6.43 11.33 11.12
CA PHE A 127 -5.56 12.22 10.34
C PHE A 127 -4.85 11.46 9.19
N ILE A 128 -4.47 10.19 9.42
CA ILE A 128 -3.83 9.38 8.39
C ILE A 128 -4.86 8.96 7.33
N ARG A 129 -6.09 8.61 7.72
CA ARG A 129 -7.15 8.32 6.75
C ARG A 129 -7.47 9.52 5.86
N ALA A 130 -7.55 10.71 6.44
CA ALA A 130 -7.77 11.94 5.68
C ALA A 130 -6.60 12.23 4.71
N PHE A 131 -5.37 12.04 5.18
CA PHE A 131 -4.17 12.18 4.35
C PHE A 131 -4.17 11.16 3.20
N LEU A 132 -4.36 9.88 3.48
CA LEU A 132 -4.39 8.84 2.45
C LEU A 132 -5.54 9.05 1.46
N ALA A 133 -6.71 9.47 1.91
CA ALA A 133 -7.84 9.78 1.04
C ALA A 133 -7.50 10.94 0.07
N HIS A 134 -6.73 11.92 0.53
CA HIS A 134 -6.24 13.01 -0.32
C HIS A 134 -5.22 12.51 -1.35
N GLU A 135 -4.18 11.80 -0.91
CA GLU A 135 -3.10 11.30 -1.78
C GLU A 135 -3.59 10.30 -2.83
N TYR A 136 -4.58 9.47 -2.48
CA TYR A 136 -5.13 8.48 -3.40
C TYR A 136 -6.26 8.99 -4.30
N LYS A 137 -6.80 10.18 -4.06
CA LYS A 137 -8.02 10.64 -4.75
C LYS A 137 -7.91 10.56 -6.27
N THR A 138 -6.88 11.13 -6.83
CA THR A 138 -6.69 11.19 -8.30
C THR A 138 -6.55 9.80 -8.90
N VAL A 139 -5.74 8.95 -8.31
CA VAL A 139 -5.52 7.59 -8.80
C VAL A 139 -6.77 6.74 -8.66
N MET A 140 -7.49 6.87 -7.54
CA MET A 140 -8.75 6.16 -7.32
C MET A 140 -9.83 6.56 -8.32
N ASP A 141 -9.96 7.85 -8.61
CA ASP A 141 -10.93 8.33 -9.60
C ASP A 141 -10.61 7.78 -11.00
N ARG A 142 -9.34 7.78 -11.41
CA ARG A 142 -8.91 7.21 -12.71
C ARG A 142 -9.19 5.72 -12.82
N TYR A 143 -8.84 4.93 -11.81
CA TYR A 143 -9.06 3.48 -11.82
C TYR A 143 -10.53 3.11 -11.73
N LYS A 144 -11.32 3.86 -10.97
CA LYS A 144 -12.77 3.74 -10.91
C LYS A 144 -13.42 3.95 -12.30
N GLU A 145 -13.04 5.02 -12.99
CA GLU A 145 -13.55 5.30 -14.34
C GLU A 145 -13.14 4.22 -15.35
N ALA A 146 -11.92 3.71 -15.28
CA ALA A 146 -11.46 2.60 -16.12
C ALA A 146 -12.30 1.32 -15.88
N LEU A 147 -12.59 1.00 -14.60
CA LEU A 147 -13.45 -0.13 -14.26
C LEU A 147 -14.91 0.07 -14.71
N PHE A 148 -15.46 1.28 -14.63
CA PHE A 148 -16.80 1.58 -15.13
C PHE A 148 -16.92 1.38 -16.64
N LYS A 149 -15.88 1.75 -17.41
CA LYS A 149 -15.82 1.49 -18.84
C LYS A 149 -15.66 0.01 -19.17
N ALA A 150 -14.88 -0.70 -18.38
CA ALA A 150 -14.57 -2.12 -18.58
C ALA A 150 -15.71 -3.07 -18.19
N LEU A 151 -16.64 -2.61 -17.34
CA LEU A 151 -17.74 -3.41 -16.78
C LEU A 151 -19.08 -2.66 -16.92
N PRO A 152 -19.53 -2.33 -18.13
CA PRO A 152 -20.72 -1.51 -18.34
C PRO A 152 -22.01 -2.17 -17.82
N GLU A 153 -22.05 -3.50 -17.76
CA GLU A 153 -23.21 -4.28 -17.29
C GLU A 153 -23.28 -4.38 -15.74
N VAL A 154 -22.23 -3.96 -15.03
CA VAL A 154 -22.20 -4.01 -13.57
C VAL A 154 -22.58 -2.63 -13.00
N PRO A 155 -23.54 -2.53 -12.08
CA PRO A 155 -23.89 -1.26 -11.46
C PRO A 155 -22.65 -0.59 -10.85
N LYS A 156 -22.47 0.72 -11.07
CA LYS A 156 -21.31 1.48 -10.58
C LYS A 156 -21.11 1.35 -9.06
N ALA A 157 -22.20 1.34 -8.30
CA ALA A 157 -22.16 1.15 -6.85
C ALA A 157 -21.56 -0.23 -6.49
N GLU A 158 -21.90 -1.28 -7.23
CA GLU A 158 -21.37 -2.62 -7.02
C GLU A 158 -19.87 -2.68 -7.32
N ILE A 159 -19.40 -2.03 -8.38
CA ILE A 159 -17.96 -1.93 -8.69
C ILE A 159 -17.21 -1.25 -7.56
N VAL A 160 -17.76 -0.17 -6.99
CA VAL A 160 -17.17 0.53 -5.84
C VAL A 160 -17.10 -0.37 -4.61
N TRP A 161 -18.17 -1.15 -4.31
CA TRP A 161 -18.17 -2.11 -3.21
C TRP A 161 -17.11 -3.22 -3.41
N ARG A 162 -17.03 -3.80 -4.59
CA ARG A 162 -16.02 -4.82 -4.91
C ARG A 162 -14.61 -4.27 -4.74
N PHE A 163 -14.37 -3.07 -5.24
CA PHE A 163 -13.07 -2.42 -5.07
C PHE A 163 -12.73 -2.15 -3.60
N HIS A 164 -13.71 -1.73 -2.80
CA HIS A 164 -13.58 -1.56 -1.35
C HIS A 164 -13.20 -2.87 -0.65
N PHE A 165 -13.86 -3.98 -0.99
CA PHE A 165 -13.51 -5.30 -0.44
C PHE A 165 -12.11 -5.75 -0.88
N MET A 166 -11.71 -5.48 -2.12
CA MET A 166 -10.36 -5.77 -2.59
C MET A 166 -9.30 -4.96 -1.81
N LEU A 167 -9.56 -3.68 -1.51
CA LEU A 167 -8.69 -2.87 -0.65
C LEU A 167 -8.57 -3.49 0.74
N GLY A 168 -9.68 -3.89 1.35
CA GLY A 168 -9.69 -4.53 2.67
C GLY A 168 -8.91 -5.85 2.68
N ALA A 169 -9.15 -6.72 1.72
CA ALA A 169 -8.43 -7.99 1.59
C ALA A 169 -6.91 -7.78 1.40
N THR A 170 -6.54 -6.83 0.55
CA THR A 170 -5.13 -6.48 0.31
C THR A 170 -4.49 -5.91 1.57
N SER A 171 -5.15 -4.95 2.23
CA SER A 171 -4.64 -4.33 3.46
C SER A 171 -4.38 -5.37 4.55
N TYR A 172 -5.33 -6.30 4.75
CA TYR A 172 -5.18 -7.38 5.72
C TYR A 172 -4.01 -8.32 5.35
N ALA A 173 -3.91 -8.70 4.08
CA ALA A 173 -2.86 -9.60 3.61
C ALA A 173 -1.45 -9.02 3.77
N ILE A 174 -1.26 -7.72 3.46
CA ILE A 174 0.05 -7.05 3.57
C ILE A 174 0.40 -6.61 5.00
N ALA A 175 -0.60 -6.41 5.88
CA ALA A 175 -0.36 -6.07 7.28
C ALA A 175 0.40 -7.17 8.04
N GLY A 176 0.38 -8.41 7.53
CA GLY A 176 1.10 -9.54 8.13
C GLY A 176 0.45 -10.05 9.41
N THR A 177 -0.86 -9.90 9.56
CA THR A 177 -1.61 -10.44 10.69
C THR A 177 -1.74 -11.95 10.58
N ASP A 178 -1.10 -12.68 11.49
CA ASP A 178 -1.18 -14.15 11.58
C ASP A 178 -2.37 -14.62 12.43
N ALA A 179 -3.48 -13.87 12.44
CA ALA A 179 -4.65 -14.18 13.29
C ALA A 179 -5.18 -15.61 13.06
N LEU A 180 -5.18 -16.10 11.83
CA LEU A 180 -5.59 -17.46 11.53
C LEU A 180 -4.63 -18.50 12.12
N ARG A 181 -3.32 -18.25 12.15
CA ARG A 181 -2.34 -19.13 12.78
C ARG A 181 -2.58 -19.25 14.29
N LEU A 182 -2.92 -18.11 14.94
CA LEU A 182 -3.16 -18.06 16.37
C LEU A 182 -4.46 -18.78 16.79
N VAL A 183 -5.47 -18.79 15.92
CA VAL A 183 -6.82 -19.30 16.26
C VAL A 183 -7.03 -20.75 15.83
N THR A 184 -6.35 -21.22 14.80
CA THR A 184 -6.69 -22.51 14.17
C THR A 184 -5.57 -23.55 14.20
N ASP A 185 -4.42 -23.27 14.83
CA ASP A 185 -3.19 -24.09 14.69
C ASP A 185 -2.88 -24.46 13.22
N TRP A 186 -3.42 -23.68 12.30
CA TRP A 186 -3.25 -23.93 10.87
C TRP A 186 -1.80 -23.74 10.50
N GLN A 187 -1.08 -24.82 10.45
CA GLN A 187 0.27 -24.88 9.92
C GLN A 187 0.19 -24.65 8.42
N ILE A 188 0.31 -23.38 8.01
CA ILE A 188 0.68 -23.09 6.64
C ILE A 188 2.15 -23.48 6.58
N GLU A 189 2.49 -24.53 5.83
CA GLU A 189 3.85 -25.07 5.66
C GLU A 189 4.78 -24.09 4.92
N ASP A 190 4.84 -22.85 5.32
CA ASP A 190 5.57 -21.77 4.66
C ASP A 190 6.50 -21.08 5.65
N GLU A 191 7.51 -21.81 6.16
CA GLU A 191 8.45 -21.27 7.17
C GLU A 191 9.56 -20.36 6.58
N ASP A 192 9.76 -20.32 5.25
CA ASP A 192 10.79 -19.47 4.63
C ASP A 192 10.24 -18.11 4.22
N SER A 193 10.77 -17.05 4.84
CA SER A 193 10.32 -15.67 4.65
C SER A 193 10.46 -15.15 3.21
N THR A 194 11.38 -15.67 2.43
CA THR A 194 11.65 -15.29 1.03
C THR A 194 10.58 -15.83 0.08
N ASP A 195 10.00 -17.00 0.39
CA ASP A 195 8.99 -17.69 -0.42
C ASP A 195 7.56 -17.17 -0.17
N ARG A 196 7.37 -16.36 0.90
CA ARG A 196 6.05 -15.88 1.32
C ARG A 196 5.37 -14.96 0.31
N LEU A 197 6.12 -14.06 -0.33
CA LEU A 197 5.58 -13.13 -1.32
C LEU A 197 5.23 -13.83 -2.63
N ASP A 198 6.09 -14.71 -3.09
CA ASP A 198 5.88 -15.45 -4.34
C ASP A 198 4.64 -16.33 -4.27
N ARG A 199 4.22 -16.73 -3.07
CA ARG A 199 2.99 -17.50 -2.83
C ARG A 199 1.78 -16.62 -2.49
N LEU A 200 1.98 -15.51 -1.77
CA LEU A 200 0.90 -14.59 -1.38
C LEU A 200 0.33 -13.88 -2.60
N VAL A 201 1.18 -13.32 -3.45
CA VAL A 201 0.75 -12.45 -4.56
C VAL A 201 -0.17 -13.19 -5.54
N PRO A 202 0.16 -14.39 -6.06
CA PRO A 202 -0.74 -15.10 -6.98
C PRO A 202 -2.08 -15.48 -6.33
N ARG A 203 -2.07 -15.90 -5.05
CA ARG A 203 -3.29 -16.27 -4.32
C ARG A 203 -4.20 -15.06 -4.10
N LEU A 204 -3.61 -13.95 -3.63
CA LEU A 204 -4.35 -12.72 -3.43
C LEU A 204 -4.93 -12.20 -4.74
N MET A 205 -4.14 -12.14 -5.82
CA MET A 205 -4.61 -11.71 -7.13
C MET A 205 -5.73 -12.61 -7.66
N SER A 206 -5.62 -13.92 -7.49
CA SER A 206 -6.69 -14.87 -7.86
C SER A 206 -7.98 -14.59 -7.08
N PHE A 207 -7.87 -14.33 -5.77
CA PHE A 207 -9.01 -13.97 -4.91
C PHE A 207 -9.66 -12.65 -5.35
N LEU A 208 -8.87 -11.60 -5.60
CA LEU A 208 -9.37 -10.30 -6.03
C LEU A 208 -10.10 -10.39 -7.38
N LEU A 209 -9.53 -11.14 -8.33
CA LEU A 209 -10.15 -11.36 -9.64
C LEU A 209 -11.44 -12.21 -9.55
N GLY A 210 -11.48 -13.17 -8.63
CA GLY A 210 -12.68 -13.94 -8.33
C GLY A 210 -13.79 -13.04 -7.77
N GLY A 211 -13.45 -12.15 -6.82
CA GLY A 211 -14.38 -11.17 -6.27
C GLY A 211 -14.91 -10.18 -7.31
N LEU A 212 -14.06 -9.75 -8.24
CA LEU A 212 -14.49 -8.87 -9.33
C LEU A 212 -15.51 -9.54 -10.26
N ARG A 213 -15.42 -10.85 -10.47
CA ARG A 213 -16.29 -11.65 -11.34
C ARG A 213 -17.48 -12.26 -10.61
N ALA A 214 -17.63 -12.02 -9.31
CA ALA A 214 -18.73 -12.58 -8.53
C ALA A 214 -20.10 -12.19 -9.13
N GLN A 215 -21.09 -13.07 -9.00
CA GLN A 215 -22.45 -12.75 -9.39
C GLN A 215 -22.98 -11.55 -8.60
N LEU A 216 -23.90 -10.79 -9.21
CA LEU A 216 -24.58 -9.70 -8.51
C LEU A 216 -25.40 -10.27 -7.34
N PRO A 217 -25.36 -9.64 -6.15
CA PRO A 217 -26.19 -10.08 -5.05
C PRO A 217 -27.68 -9.92 -5.42
N GLN A 218 -28.46 -10.94 -5.09
CA GLN A 218 -29.92 -10.91 -5.19
C GLN A 218 -30.45 -10.54 -3.80
N PHE A 219 -31.02 -9.34 -3.66
CA PHE A 219 -31.67 -8.85 -2.44
C PHE A 219 -33.17 -8.92 -2.63
#